data_e3dbb8cdabb3f0d547e913dc4fe25c6a
#
_entry.id   e3dbb8cdabb3f0d547e913dc4fe25c6a
#
_cell.length_a   1.000
_cell.length_b   1.000
_cell.length_c   1.000
_cell.angle_alpha   90.00
_cell.angle_beta   90.00
_cell.angle_gamma   90.00
#
_symmetry.space_group_name_H-M   'P 1'
#
loop_
_entity.id
_entity.type
_entity.pdbx_description
1 polymer ?
#
loop_
_entity_poly.entity_id
_entity_poly.type
_entity_poly.pdbx_seq_one_letter_code
_entity_poly.pdbx_strand_id
1 'polypeptide(L)'
;MCRWLAYTGKPLQMESVLFKAKHSLIDQSLHARLGATTTNGDGFGLGWYGRAPDGRPADGRPPDGRPPEPPFRYRSVHPAWNDRNLREAARAIHAPLFVAHIRAATDTPAQETNCHPFRHGQWLFVHNGVIRDYPLLRRDLMLMIAPAYFGSLEGSTDSEVMFLLALTFGLEDDPIPALARMVGAVEETGRRHGVAHPINMTVCALDGERLIAVRYSSEADSRTLFHNTCVRHLRELYPDDPQIAALDEDAFLLLSEPLSEMPGAWEEVPEATAIIAGRGDVAHYPFEPIPPGA
;
A
#
# COMPACT_ATOMS: atom_id res chain seq x y z
N MET A 1 9.21 -11.66 -3.04
CA MET A 1 8.42 -10.49 -3.47
C MET A 1 7.53 -10.04 -2.33
N CYS A 2 7.45 -8.74 -2.10
CA CYS A 2 6.58 -8.18 -1.05
C CYS A 2 5.10 -8.55 -1.22
N ARG A 3 4.33 -8.42 -0.15
CA ARG A 3 2.87 -8.49 -0.13
C ARG A 3 2.33 -7.36 0.71
N TRP A 4 1.24 -6.78 0.27
CA TRP A 4 0.54 -5.77 1.06
C TRP A 4 -0.97 -5.92 0.96
N LEU A 5 -1.65 -5.37 1.95
CA LEU A 5 -3.09 -5.28 2.05
C LEU A 5 -3.45 -3.90 2.58
N ALA A 6 -4.44 -3.24 1.97
CA ALA A 6 -5.05 -2.03 2.47
C ALA A 6 -6.55 -2.23 2.65
N TYR A 7 -7.13 -1.55 3.64
CA TYR A 7 -8.55 -1.62 3.99
C TYR A 7 -9.12 -0.23 4.19
N THR A 8 -10.34 -0.01 3.71
CA THR A 8 -11.20 1.12 4.07
C THR A 8 -12.63 0.64 4.29
N GLY A 9 -13.33 1.21 5.29
CA GLY A 9 -14.69 0.83 5.67
C GLY A 9 -15.01 1.16 7.12
N LYS A 10 -16.02 0.51 7.71
CA LYS A 10 -16.22 0.58 9.17
C LYS A 10 -15.02 -0.05 9.90
N PRO A 11 -14.78 0.33 11.19
CA PRO A 11 -13.66 -0.23 11.93
C PRO A 11 -13.63 -1.74 11.93
N LEU A 12 -12.61 -2.32 11.31
CA LEU A 12 -12.36 -3.74 11.24
C LEU A 12 -11.23 -4.13 12.20
N GLN A 13 -11.40 -5.23 12.93
CA GLN A 13 -10.33 -5.84 13.71
C GLN A 13 -9.25 -6.38 12.76
N MET A 14 -8.02 -5.90 12.89
CA MET A 14 -6.95 -6.28 11.96
C MET A 14 -6.67 -7.79 11.95
N GLU A 15 -6.87 -8.49 13.07
CA GLU A 15 -6.68 -9.95 13.15
C GLU A 15 -7.49 -10.70 12.10
N SER A 16 -8.67 -10.20 11.72
CA SER A 16 -9.56 -10.84 10.76
C SER A 16 -8.90 -11.06 9.39
N VAL A 17 -8.15 -10.09 8.90
CA VAL A 17 -7.51 -10.15 7.58
C VAL A 17 -6.02 -10.53 7.65
N LEU A 18 -5.35 -10.21 8.77
CA LEU A 18 -3.93 -10.51 8.92
C LEU A 18 -3.68 -11.98 9.30
N PHE A 19 -4.56 -12.60 10.11
CA PHE A 19 -4.34 -13.92 10.71
C PHE A 19 -5.46 -14.93 10.47
N LYS A 20 -6.75 -14.52 10.49
CA LYS A 20 -7.89 -15.46 10.49
C LYS A 20 -8.32 -15.89 9.10
N ALA A 21 -8.09 -15.08 8.08
CA ALA A 21 -8.40 -15.48 6.71
C ALA A 21 -7.62 -16.73 6.31
N LYS A 22 -8.21 -17.61 5.50
CA LYS A 22 -7.63 -18.90 5.11
C LYS A 22 -6.27 -18.75 4.43
N HIS A 23 -6.11 -17.72 3.61
CA HIS A 23 -4.86 -17.31 2.97
C HIS A 23 -4.53 -15.87 3.42
N SER A 24 -4.45 -15.69 4.74
CA SER A 24 -4.20 -14.40 5.39
C SER A 24 -2.86 -13.81 4.96
N LEU A 25 -2.66 -12.52 5.22
CA LEU A 25 -1.38 -11.87 4.89
C LEU A 25 -0.19 -12.56 5.58
N ILE A 26 -0.38 -13.09 6.79
CA ILE A 26 0.63 -13.89 7.50
C ILE A 26 0.85 -15.25 6.83
N ASP A 27 -0.19 -15.94 6.37
CA ASP A 27 -0.02 -17.16 5.58
C ASP A 27 0.73 -16.88 4.28
N GLN A 28 0.39 -15.79 3.57
CA GLN A 28 1.11 -15.36 2.37
C GLN A 28 2.60 -15.07 2.62
N SER A 29 2.98 -14.69 3.86
CA SER A 29 4.39 -14.49 4.21
C SER A 29 5.19 -15.80 4.20
N LEU A 30 4.54 -16.93 4.40
CA LEU A 30 5.12 -18.28 4.37
C LEU A 30 4.87 -19.02 3.05
N HIS A 31 3.66 -18.85 2.49
CA HIS A 31 3.13 -19.64 1.40
C HIS A 31 2.53 -18.77 0.29
N ALA A 32 3.26 -17.74 -0.17
CA ALA A 32 2.83 -16.92 -1.30
C ALA A 32 2.62 -17.80 -2.54
N ARG A 33 1.51 -17.63 -3.23
CA ARG A 33 1.10 -18.43 -4.40
C ARG A 33 1.42 -17.75 -5.72
N LEU A 34 1.38 -16.41 -5.69
CA LEU A 34 1.65 -15.58 -6.86
C LEU A 34 3.05 -14.98 -6.75
N GLY A 35 3.89 -15.25 -7.76
CA GLY A 35 5.23 -14.70 -7.86
C GLY A 35 6.39 -15.67 -7.62
N ALA A 36 7.61 -15.17 -7.76
CA ALA A 36 8.84 -15.99 -7.82
C ALA A 36 9.33 -16.55 -6.46
N THR A 37 8.88 -15.98 -5.33
CA THR A 37 9.29 -16.42 -3.99
C THR A 37 8.07 -16.81 -3.17
N THR A 38 8.17 -17.96 -2.50
CA THR A 38 7.09 -18.46 -1.64
C THR A 38 7.15 -17.91 -0.22
N THR A 39 8.33 -17.50 0.25
CA THR A 39 8.54 -17.00 1.62
C THR A 39 9.02 -15.57 1.62
N ASN A 40 8.43 -14.72 2.48
CA ASN A 40 8.69 -13.29 2.60
C ASN A 40 8.91 -12.95 4.08
N GLY A 41 10.17 -12.98 4.52
CA GLY A 41 10.54 -12.92 5.95
C GLY A 41 11.48 -11.77 6.35
N ASP A 42 11.69 -10.77 5.48
CA ASP A 42 12.69 -9.71 5.67
C ASP A 42 12.12 -8.46 6.36
N GLY A 43 11.07 -8.68 7.14
CA GLY A 43 10.37 -7.66 7.91
C GLY A 43 8.92 -7.46 7.49
N PHE A 44 8.23 -6.64 8.27
CA PHE A 44 6.84 -6.27 8.04
C PHE A 44 6.54 -4.89 8.62
N GLY A 45 5.35 -4.39 8.33
CA GLY A 45 4.81 -3.26 9.06
C GLY A 45 3.33 -3.04 8.86
N LEU A 46 2.77 -2.29 9.80
CA LEU A 46 1.39 -1.84 9.85
C LEU A 46 1.36 -0.32 9.88
N GLY A 47 0.35 0.25 9.25
CA GLY A 47 0.00 1.64 9.41
C GLY A 47 -1.51 1.80 9.49
N TRP A 48 -2.01 2.63 10.41
CA TRP A 48 -3.44 2.81 10.60
C TRP A 48 -3.79 4.20 11.12
N TYR A 49 -5.03 4.58 10.87
CA TYR A 49 -5.60 5.82 11.38
C TYR A 49 -6.53 5.47 12.54
N GLY A 50 -6.29 6.10 13.69
CA GLY A 50 -7.15 5.99 14.85
C GLY A 50 -8.45 6.77 14.66
N ARG A 51 -9.50 6.41 15.42
CA ARG A 51 -10.60 7.34 15.66
C ARG A 51 -10.21 8.29 16.78
N ALA A 52 -10.58 9.56 16.63
CA ALA A 52 -10.60 10.44 17.78
C ALA A 52 -11.48 9.85 18.90
N PRO A 53 -11.16 10.08 20.19
CA PRO A 53 -11.93 9.53 21.32
C PRO A 53 -13.44 9.84 21.29
N ASP A 54 -13.83 10.90 20.58
CA ASP A 54 -15.22 11.35 20.39
C ASP A 54 -15.96 10.67 19.21
N GLY A 55 -15.34 9.64 18.60
CA GLY A 55 -15.93 8.85 17.51
C GLY A 55 -15.98 9.57 16.16
N ARG A 56 -15.34 10.74 16.03
CA ARG A 56 -15.23 11.43 14.73
C ARG A 56 -14.35 10.66 13.78
N PRO A 57 -14.62 10.76 12.47
CA PRO A 57 -13.72 10.21 11.45
C PRO A 57 -12.33 10.78 11.65
N ALA A 58 -11.33 9.99 11.24
CA ALA A 58 -9.94 10.40 11.25
C ALA A 58 -9.60 11.43 10.13
N ASP A 59 -10.59 12.25 9.71
CA ASP A 59 -10.32 13.44 8.89
C ASP A 59 -9.46 14.46 9.63
N GLY A 60 -9.05 14.03 10.82
CA GLY A 60 -7.93 14.54 11.55
C GLY A 60 -7.96 16.02 11.87
N ARG A 61 -9.03 16.75 11.56
CA ARG A 61 -9.14 18.15 11.99
C ARG A 61 -9.81 18.21 13.36
N PRO A 62 -9.02 18.32 14.44
CA PRO A 62 -9.58 18.59 15.75
C PRO A 62 -10.44 19.86 15.66
N PRO A 63 -11.58 19.91 16.39
CA PRO A 63 -12.43 21.11 16.42
C PRO A 63 -11.73 22.35 16.98
N ASP A 64 -10.56 22.18 17.58
CA ASP A 64 -9.71 23.23 18.17
C ASP A 64 -8.63 23.76 17.22
N GLY A 65 -8.63 23.35 15.94
CA GLY A 65 -7.70 23.84 14.92
C GLY A 65 -6.28 23.30 15.03
N ARG A 66 -6.01 22.29 15.87
CA ARG A 66 -4.72 21.60 15.89
C ARG A 66 -4.50 20.85 14.57
N PRO A 67 -3.24 20.65 14.16
CA PRO A 67 -2.96 19.75 13.05
C PRO A 67 -3.46 18.34 13.39
N PRO A 68 -3.91 17.56 12.39
CA PRO A 68 -4.32 16.18 12.62
C PRO A 68 -3.17 15.35 13.16
N GLU A 69 -3.47 14.41 14.06
CA GLU A 69 -2.46 13.47 14.54
C GLU A 69 -1.96 12.59 13.37
N PRO A 70 -0.65 12.38 13.26
CA PRO A 70 -0.11 11.51 12.22
C PRO A 70 -0.63 10.08 12.43
N PRO A 71 -0.75 9.28 11.35
CA PRO A 71 -1.15 7.88 11.47
C PRO A 71 -0.17 7.09 12.34
N PHE A 72 -0.69 6.09 13.03
CA PHE A 72 0.13 5.14 13.76
C PHE A 72 0.91 4.26 12.79
N ARG A 73 2.12 3.86 13.21
CA ARG A 73 3.00 2.99 12.41
C ARG A 73 3.75 2.03 13.33
N TYR A 74 3.73 0.74 12.98
CA TYR A 74 4.53 -0.30 13.62
C TYR A 74 5.32 -1.03 12.53
N ARG A 75 6.63 -1.13 12.70
CA ARG A 75 7.54 -1.82 11.76
C ARG A 75 8.46 -2.76 12.53
N SER A 76 8.87 -3.85 11.91
CA SER A 76 9.83 -4.80 12.45
C SER A 76 10.63 -5.46 11.34
N VAL A 77 11.88 -5.77 11.59
CA VAL A 77 12.75 -6.55 10.70
C VAL A 77 12.56 -8.06 10.85
N HIS A 78 11.81 -8.49 11.88
CA HIS A 78 11.55 -9.90 12.11
C HIS A 78 10.50 -10.44 11.13
N PRO A 79 10.50 -11.76 10.88
CA PRO A 79 9.42 -12.40 10.14
C PRO A 79 8.08 -12.21 10.85
N ALA A 80 7.05 -11.79 10.10
CA ALA A 80 5.72 -11.48 10.64
C ALA A 80 5.05 -12.67 11.32
N TRP A 81 5.25 -13.90 10.79
CA TRP A 81 4.64 -15.12 11.36
C TRP A 81 5.17 -15.46 12.76
N ASN A 82 6.33 -14.97 13.14
CA ASN A 82 6.98 -15.26 14.42
C ASN A 82 6.86 -14.11 15.43
N ASP A 83 6.18 -13.01 15.07
CA ASP A 83 6.04 -11.85 15.94
C ASP A 83 4.77 -11.94 16.81
N ARG A 84 4.97 -12.17 18.12
CA ARG A 84 3.86 -12.25 19.07
C ARG A 84 3.22 -10.89 19.33
N ASN A 85 3.99 -9.82 19.29
CA ASN A 85 3.48 -8.47 19.50
C ASN A 85 2.57 -8.04 18.36
N LEU A 86 2.90 -8.43 17.11
CA LEU A 86 2.03 -8.24 15.96
C LEU A 86 0.67 -8.90 16.17
N ARG A 87 0.64 -10.14 16.69
CA ARG A 87 -0.62 -10.86 16.95
C ARG A 87 -1.45 -10.17 18.03
N GLU A 88 -0.82 -9.73 19.11
CA GLU A 88 -1.52 -9.00 20.19
C GLU A 88 -2.05 -7.64 19.67
N ALA A 89 -1.23 -6.91 18.92
CA ALA A 89 -1.65 -5.65 18.30
C ALA A 89 -2.82 -5.84 17.34
N ALA A 90 -2.77 -6.85 16.47
CA ALA A 90 -3.83 -7.13 15.50
C ALA A 90 -5.18 -7.48 16.16
N ARG A 91 -5.17 -8.08 17.36
CA ARG A 91 -6.37 -8.34 18.18
C ARG A 91 -6.94 -7.08 18.81
N ALA A 92 -6.08 -6.17 19.23
CA ALA A 92 -6.50 -4.97 19.92
C ALA A 92 -6.94 -3.84 18.99
N ILE A 93 -6.34 -3.76 17.80
CA ILE A 93 -6.55 -2.64 16.87
C ILE A 93 -7.79 -2.89 16.01
N HIS A 94 -8.71 -1.92 16.07
CA HIS A 94 -9.84 -1.79 15.16
C HIS A 94 -9.70 -0.45 14.43
N ALA A 95 -9.56 -0.48 13.11
CA ALA A 95 -9.35 0.75 12.34
C ALA A 95 -10.25 0.79 11.08
N PRO A 96 -10.75 1.98 10.71
CA PRO A 96 -11.53 2.16 9.51
C PRO A 96 -10.68 2.29 8.25
N LEU A 97 -9.40 2.64 8.41
CA LEU A 97 -8.43 2.79 7.34
C LEU A 97 -7.08 2.31 7.83
N PHE A 98 -6.49 1.33 7.16
CA PHE A 98 -5.19 0.79 7.49
C PHE A 98 -4.51 0.10 6.32
N VAL A 99 -3.20 -0.09 6.44
CA VAL A 99 -2.38 -0.83 5.50
C VAL A 99 -1.42 -1.75 6.26
N ALA A 100 -1.17 -2.93 5.70
CA ALA A 100 -0.19 -3.90 6.19
C ALA A 100 0.72 -4.33 5.05
N HIS A 101 1.99 -4.54 5.34
CA HIS A 101 3.00 -4.93 4.37
C HIS A 101 3.92 -6.01 4.92
N ILE A 102 4.19 -7.02 4.10
CA ILE A 102 5.22 -8.05 4.34
C ILE A 102 6.35 -7.84 3.34
N ARG A 103 7.56 -7.72 3.88
CA ARG A 103 8.74 -7.43 3.08
C ARG A 103 9.45 -8.71 2.63
N ALA A 104 9.81 -8.74 1.35
CA ALA A 104 10.85 -9.59 0.81
C ALA A 104 11.93 -8.67 0.22
N ALA A 105 13.09 -8.65 0.83
CA ALA A 105 14.19 -7.80 0.41
C ALA A 105 14.79 -8.31 -0.91
N THR A 106 15.02 -7.38 -1.83
CA THR A 106 15.89 -7.57 -2.99
C THR A 106 16.95 -6.48 -2.89
N ASP A 107 18.19 -6.86 -2.75
CA ASP A 107 19.37 -5.99 -2.81
C ASP A 107 19.45 -4.82 -1.79
N THR A 108 18.61 -4.84 -0.75
CA THR A 108 18.62 -3.82 0.31
C THR A 108 18.75 -4.44 1.70
N PRO A 109 19.47 -3.81 2.65
CA PRO A 109 19.66 -4.32 4.00
C PRO A 109 18.35 -4.58 4.73
N ALA A 110 18.35 -5.60 5.61
CA ALA A 110 17.28 -5.80 6.58
C ALA A 110 17.44 -4.75 7.70
N GLN A 111 16.72 -3.66 7.58
CA GLN A 111 16.66 -2.57 8.56
C GLN A 111 15.22 -2.03 8.65
N GLU A 112 14.85 -1.54 9.83
CA GLU A 112 13.47 -1.08 10.09
C GLU A 112 13.06 0.07 9.18
N THR A 113 13.98 0.99 8.86
CA THR A 113 13.76 2.11 7.97
C THR A 113 13.43 1.69 6.53
N ASN A 114 13.76 0.46 6.14
CA ASN A 114 13.39 -0.15 4.86
C ASN A 114 12.05 -0.90 4.90
N CYS A 115 11.42 -1.04 6.07
CA CYS A 115 10.11 -1.66 6.20
C CYS A 115 8.99 -0.65 5.94
N HIS A 116 8.05 -1.05 5.10
CA HIS A 116 6.82 -0.27 4.86
C HIS A 116 5.86 -0.34 6.08
N PRO A 117 4.88 0.57 6.22
CA PRO A 117 4.67 1.73 5.35
C PRO A 117 5.68 2.85 5.62
N PHE A 118 6.00 3.62 4.59
CA PHE A 118 6.64 4.92 4.75
C PHE A 118 5.60 5.94 5.20
N ARG A 119 6.03 6.99 5.91
CA ARG A 119 5.13 8.00 6.47
C ARG A 119 5.71 9.40 6.33
N HIS A 120 4.87 10.34 5.87
CA HIS A 120 5.13 11.77 5.93
C HIS A 120 3.80 12.50 6.23
N GLY A 121 3.79 13.34 7.27
CA GLY A 121 2.56 14.01 7.71
C GLY A 121 1.43 13.00 7.96
N GLN A 122 0.32 13.19 7.25
CA GLN A 122 -0.84 12.29 7.27
C GLN A 122 -0.72 11.10 6.31
N TRP A 123 0.28 11.07 5.45
CA TRP A 123 0.40 10.07 4.40
C TRP A 123 1.12 8.82 4.87
N LEU A 124 0.55 7.67 4.51
CA LEU A 124 1.20 6.36 4.53
C LEU A 124 1.39 5.87 3.09
N PHE A 125 2.48 5.16 2.84
CA PHE A 125 2.78 4.64 1.50
C PHE A 125 3.37 3.23 1.56
N VAL A 126 2.87 2.35 0.70
CA VAL A 126 3.39 1.00 0.48
C VAL A 126 3.63 0.74 -1.00
N HIS A 127 4.60 -0.12 -1.29
CA HIS A 127 4.97 -0.53 -2.64
C HIS A 127 5.30 -2.03 -2.67
N ASN A 128 4.82 -2.71 -3.69
CA ASN A 128 5.32 -4.03 -4.10
C ASN A 128 5.73 -3.93 -5.57
N GLY A 129 7.02 -4.10 -5.81
CA GLY A 129 7.60 -3.95 -7.13
C GLY A 129 9.09 -3.66 -7.07
N VAL A 130 9.59 -2.99 -8.09
CA VAL A 130 11.02 -2.64 -8.24
C VAL A 130 11.20 -1.49 -9.23
N ILE A 131 12.14 -0.62 -8.94
CA ILE A 131 12.84 0.17 -9.97
C ILE A 131 14.04 -0.63 -10.42
N ARG A 132 14.02 -1.13 -11.66
CA ARG A 132 15.14 -1.90 -12.24
C ARG A 132 16.39 -1.04 -12.34
N ASP A 133 17.54 -1.65 -12.07
CA ASP A 133 18.83 -0.96 -12.05
C ASP A 133 18.84 0.28 -11.14
N TYR A 134 18.05 0.23 -10.04
CA TYR A 134 17.93 1.34 -9.10
C TYR A 134 19.27 1.93 -8.63
N PRO A 135 20.33 1.14 -8.33
CA PRO A 135 21.63 1.70 -7.96
C PRO A 135 22.19 2.69 -9.01
N LEU A 136 21.93 2.46 -10.29
CA LEU A 136 22.34 3.35 -11.38
C LEU A 136 21.49 4.63 -11.43
N LEU A 137 20.20 4.53 -11.17
CA LEU A 137 19.23 5.64 -11.27
C LEU A 137 19.12 6.45 -9.97
N ARG A 138 19.49 5.85 -8.84
CA ARG A 138 19.23 6.34 -7.48
C ARG A 138 19.64 7.78 -7.28
N ARG A 139 20.86 8.15 -7.68
CA ARG A 139 21.38 9.51 -7.46
C ARG A 139 20.50 10.56 -8.13
N ASP A 140 20.17 10.35 -9.38
CA ASP A 140 19.40 11.32 -10.17
C ASP A 140 17.97 11.43 -9.64
N LEU A 141 17.34 10.30 -9.27
CA LEU A 141 16.01 10.30 -8.64
C LEU A 141 16.01 11.01 -7.30
N MET A 142 17.01 10.76 -6.44
CA MET A 142 17.12 11.44 -5.14
C MET A 142 17.33 12.96 -5.27
N LEU A 143 18.04 13.42 -6.29
CA LEU A 143 18.25 14.84 -6.54
C LEU A 143 16.99 15.58 -7.01
N MET A 144 15.94 14.86 -7.45
CA MET A 144 14.64 15.45 -7.78
C MET A 144 13.75 15.64 -6.56
N ILE A 145 14.06 15.02 -5.42
CA ILE A 145 13.27 15.17 -4.19
C ILE A 145 13.40 16.62 -3.70
N ALA A 146 12.26 17.27 -3.51
CA ALA A 146 12.24 18.65 -3.02
C ALA A 146 12.90 18.75 -1.63
N PRO A 147 13.62 19.86 -1.33
CA PRO A 147 14.30 20.05 -0.05
C PRO A 147 13.40 19.85 1.18
N ALA A 148 12.11 20.19 1.07
CA ALA A 148 11.13 20.02 2.14
C ALA A 148 10.94 18.55 2.55
N TYR A 149 11.08 17.61 1.62
CA TYR A 149 10.87 16.19 1.84
C TYR A 149 12.18 15.39 1.99
N PHE A 150 13.30 15.93 1.53
CA PHE A 150 14.58 15.22 1.51
C PHE A 150 15.03 14.76 2.92
N GLY A 151 14.74 15.56 3.95
CA GLY A 151 15.05 15.23 5.33
C GLY A 151 14.25 14.04 5.90
N SER A 152 13.21 13.59 5.19
CA SER A 152 12.38 12.42 5.58
C SER A 152 12.91 11.10 5.03
N LEU A 153 13.99 11.12 4.23
CA LEU A 153 14.64 9.92 3.71
C LEU A 153 15.40 9.20 4.83
N GLU A 154 14.86 8.10 5.32
CA GLU A 154 15.42 7.31 6.44
C GLU A 154 16.17 6.06 5.97
N GLY A 155 15.70 5.45 4.88
CA GLY A 155 16.17 4.15 4.40
C GLY A 155 16.97 4.22 3.11
N SER A 156 16.99 3.10 2.40
CA SER A 156 17.79 2.94 1.17
C SER A 156 17.00 2.35 -0.01
N THR A 157 15.67 2.20 0.14
CA THR A 157 14.82 1.56 -0.86
C THR A 157 14.42 2.51 -1.99
N ASP A 158 14.19 1.96 -3.16
CA ASP A 158 13.53 2.61 -4.28
C ASP A 158 12.12 3.10 -3.89
N SER A 159 11.41 2.29 -3.12
CA SER A 159 10.06 2.56 -2.64
C SER A 159 9.95 3.86 -1.83
N GLU A 160 10.91 4.14 -0.97
CA GLU A 160 10.92 5.38 -0.18
C GLU A 160 11.21 6.60 -1.08
N VAL A 161 12.12 6.45 -2.03
CA VAL A 161 12.39 7.52 -3.02
C VAL A 161 11.15 7.77 -3.89
N MET A 162 10.43 6.73 -4.33
CA MET A 162 9.16 6.87 -5.03
C MET A 162 8.14 7.67 -4.22
N PHE A 163 8.00 7.38 -2.93
CA PHE A 163 7.09 8.11 -2.05
C PHE A 163 7.46 9.61 -1.95
N LEU A 164 8.74 9.91 -1.70
CA LEU A 164 9.22 11.28 -1.57
C LEU A 164 9.13 12.06 -2.90
N LEU A 165 9.29 11.39 -4.03
CA LEU A 165 9.05 11.97 -5.35
C LEU A 165 7.55 12.25 -5.58
N ALA A 166 6.67 11.33 -5.19
CA ALA A 166 5.23 11.57 -5.27
C ALA A 166 4.81 12.79 -4.45
N LEU A 167 5.31 12.94 -3.21
CA LEU A 167 5.12 14.15 -2.40
C LEU A 167 5.66 15.39 -3.11
N THR A 168 6.86 15.31 -3.67
CA THR A 168 7.48 16.41 -4.44
C THR A 168 6.62 16.85 -5.62
N PHE A 169 5.94 15.93 -6.26
CA PHE A 169 5.09 16.19 -7.42
C PHE A 169 3.62 16.50 -7.07
N GLY A 170 3.30 16.70 -5.78
CA GLY A 170 2.01 17.19 -5.33
C GLY A 170 1.04 16.09 -4.90
N LEU A 171 1.52 14.98 -4.30
CA LEU A 171 0.68 13.91 -3.76
C LEU A 171 -0.40 14.44 -2.79
N GLU A 172 -0.07 15.49 -2.05
CA GLU A 172 -0.97 16.11 -1.05
C GLU A 172 -2.12 16.89 -1.70
N ASP A 173 -1.97 17.34 -2.94
CA ASP A 173 -2.95 18.14 -3.67
C ASP A 173 -3.77 17.29 -4.65
N ASP A 174 -3.08 16.55 -5.55
CA ASP A 174 -3.72 15.74 -6.59
C ASP A 174 -2.97 14.39 -6.74
N PRO A 175 -3.42 13.35 -6.04
CA PRO A 175 -2.66 12.11 -5.88
C PRO A 175 -2.37 11.36 -7.18
N ILE A 176 -3.36 11.20 -8.09
CA ILE A 176 -3.16 10.41 -9.32
C ILE A 176 -2.15 11.08 -10.26
N PRO A 177 -2.28 12.37 -10.60
CA PRO A 177 -1.27 13.08 -11.38
C PRO A 177 0.11 13.12 -10.73
N ALA A 178 0.18 13.22 -9.39
CA ALA A 178 1.45 13.20 -8.67
C ALA A 178 2.17 11.85 -8.82
N LEU A 179 1.45 10.73 -8.67
CA LEU A 179 1.96 9.39 -8.93
C LEU A 179 2.34 9.21 -10.40
N ALA A 180 1.56 9.77 -11.34
CA ALA A 180 1.88 9.72 -12.76
C ALA A 180 3.16 10.49 -13.12
N ARG A 181 3.38 11.68 -12.50
CA ARG A 181 4.65 12.44 -12.64
C ARG A 181 5.82 11.69 -12.00
N MET A 182 5.63 11.05 -10.85
CA MET A 182 6.65 10.22 -10.22
C MET A 182 7.08 9.09 -11.16
N VAL A 183 6.14 8.37 -11.76
CA VAL A 183 6.44 7.32 -12.74
C VAL A 183 7.13 7.89 -13.96
N GLY A 184 6.63 8.98 -14.54
CA GLY A 184 7.27 9.64 -15.70
C GLY A 184 8.70 10.09 -15.42
N ALA A 185 9.00 10.56 -14.20
CA ALA A 185 10.37 10.92 -13.80
C ALA A 185 11.28 9.67 -13.70
N VAL A 186 10.77 8.54 -13.20
CA VAL A 186 11.52 7.27 -13.16
C VAL A 186 11.79 6.77 -14.58
N GLU A 187 10.79 6.77 -15.46
CA GLU A 187 10.94 6.33 -16.85
C GLU A 187 11.91 7.21 -17.65
N GLU A 188 11.82 8.51 -17.50
CA GLU A 188 12.75 9.45 -18.15
C GLU A 188 14.18 9.26 -17.63
N THR A 189 14.36 9.05 -16.32
CA THR A 189 15.66 8.75 -15.74
C THR A 189 16.20 7.43 -16.27
N GLY A 190 15.37 6.37 -16.32
CA GLY A 190 15.72 5.10 -16.93
C GLY A 190 16.17 5.25 -18.37
N ARG A 191 15.40 5.96 -19.19
CA ARG A 191 15.73 6.25 -20.61
C ARG A 191 17.11 6.92 -20.76
N ARG A 192 17.42 7.91 -19.92
CA ARG A 192 18.74 8.60 -19.92
C ARG A 192 19.89 7.67 -19.58
N HIS A 193 19.66 6.65 -18.77
CA HIS A 193 20.65 5.67 -18.36
C HIS A 193 20.62 4.36 -19.15
N GLY A 194 19.78 4.25 -20.19
CA GLY A 194 19.67 3.07 -21.03
C GLY A 194 18.87 1.92 -20.43
N VAL A 195 18.08 2.17 -19.40
CA VAL A 195 17.15 1.18 -18.80
C VAL A 195 15.80 1.29 -19.49
N ALA A 196 15.44 0.30 -20.30
CA ALA A 196 14.27 0.37 -21.19
C ALA A 196 12.93 0.33 -20.45
N HIS A 197 12.79 -0.51 -19.42
CA HIS A 197 11.56 -0.74 -18.66
C HIS A 197 11.84 -0.62 -17.16
N PRO A 198 12.06 0.63 -16.65
CA PRO A 198 12.63 0.79 -15.32
C PRO A 198 11.67 0.48 -14.18
N ILE A 199 10.33 0.56 -14.39
CA ILE A 199 9.40 0.46 -13.27
C ILE A 199 8.43 -0.71 -13.41
N ASN A 200 8.22 -1.42 -12.32
CA ASN A 200 7.15 -2.39 -12.12
C ASN A 200 6.61 -2.21 -10.71
N MET A 201 5.33 -1.85 -10.57
CA MET A 201 4.79 -1.47 -9.27
C MET A 201 3.31 -1.79 -9.07
N THR A 202 2.97 -2.14 -7.84
CA THR A 202 1.69 -1.82 -7.22
C THR A 202 1.96 -0.96 -5.99
N VAL A 203 1.34 0.20 -5.92
CA VAL A 203 1.49 1.14 -4.79
C VAL A 203 0.15 1.44 -4.16
N CYS A 204 0.17 1.77 -2.88
CA CYS A 204 -0.97 2.35 -2.20
C CYS A 204 -0.51 3.49 -1.29
N ALA A 205 -1.15 4.65 -1.44
CA ALA A 205 -1.04 5.80 -0.57
C ALA A 205 -2.34 6.00 0.21
N LEU A 206 -2.24 6.32 1.49
CA LEU A 206 -3.39 6.62 2.35
C LEU A 206 -3.20 8.02 2.94
N ASP A 207 -4.28 8.83 2.95
CA ASP A 207 -4.26 10.23 3.42
C ASP A 207 -5.03 10.47 4.73
N GLY A 208 -5.59 9.40 5.32
CA GLY A 208 -6.46 9.46 6.50
C GLY A 208 -7.94 9.32 6.19
N GLU A 209 -8.36 9.58 4.96
CA GLU A 209 -9.73 9.44 4.49
C GLU A 209 -9.88 8.42 3.36
N ARG A 210 -8.90 8.38 2.47
CA ARG A 210 -8.93 7.62 1.21
C ARG A 210 -7.73 6.70 1.09
N LEU A 211 -7.92 5.71 0.28
CA LEU A 211 -6.93 4.81 -0.25
C LEU A 211 -6.76 5.16 -1.74
N ILE A 212 -5.54 5.46 -2.16
CA ILE A 212 -5.19 5.76 -3.54
C ILE A 212 -4.16 4.71 -3.99
N ALA A 213 -4.49 3.90 -4.98
CA ALA A 213 -3.61 2.84 -5.45
C ALA A 213 -3.37 2.92 -6.94
N VAL A 214 -2.20 2.43 -7.38
CA VAL A 214 -1.86 2.32 -8.79
C VAL A 214 -1.22 0.97 -9.04
N ARG A 215 -1.68 0.30 -10.11
CA ARG A 215 -1.04 -0.85 -10.73
C ARG A 215 -0.46 -0.42 -12.06
N TYR A 216 0.86 -0.54 -12.24
CA TYR A 216 1.53 -0.13 -13.46
C TYR A 216 2.89 -0.80 -13.65
N SER A 217 3.25 -1.03 -14.91
CA SER A 217 4.59 -1.42 -15.32
C SER A 217 4.94 -0.79 -16.69
N SER A 218 6.19 -0.37 -16.85
CA SER A 218 6.71 0.15 -18.13
C SER A 218 6.66 -0.88 -19.29
N GLU A 219 6.44 -2.16 -18.99
CA GLU A 219 6.34 -3.25 -19.97
C GLU A 219 4.96 -3.93 -20.01
N ALA A 220 3.95 -3.34 -19.30
CA ALA A 220 2.60 -3.88 -19.18
C ALA A 220 2.54 -5.31 -18.57
N ASP A 221 3.46 -5.61 -17.64
CA ASP A 221 3.53 -6.87 -16.89
C ASP A 221 3.82 -6.56 -15.41
N SER A 222 2.89 -5.87 -14.75
CA SER A 222 3.02 -5.48 -13.35
C SER A 222 2.68 -6.61 -12.38
N ARG A 223 3.06 -6.41 -11.12
CA ARG A 223 2.62 -7.28 -10.02
C ARG A 223 1.11 -7.30 -9.91
N THR A 224 0.59 -8.43 -9.46
CA THR A 224 -0.85 -8.61 -9.25
C THR A 224 -1.39 -7.69 -8.17
N LEU A 225 -2.60 -7.22 -8.37
CA LEU A 225 -3.38 -6.45 -7.43
C LEU A 225 -4.83 -6.86 -7.56
N PHE A 226 -5.49 -7.12 -6.43
CA PHE A 226 -6.88 -7.57 -6.37
C PHE A 226 -7.67 -6.71 -5.40
N HIS A 227 -8.98 -6.63 -5.62
CA HIS A 227 -9.92 -6.10 -4.63
C HIS A 227 -11.10 -7.07 -4.42
N ASN A 228 -11.78 -6.94 -3.29
CA ASN A 228 -13.02 -7.69 -3.08
C ASN A 228 -14.12 -7.17 -3.98
N THR A 229 -14.99 -8.06 -4.42
CA THR A 229 -16.25 -7.69 -5.03
C THR A 229 -17.19 -7.04 -4.01
N CYS A 230 -18.31 -6.49 -4.46
CA CYS A 230 -19.30 -5.88 -3.56
C CYS A 230 -19.70 -6.83 -2.42
N VAL A 231 -19.63 -6.38 -1.18
CA VAL A 231 -19.92 -7.20 0.01
C VAL A 231 -21.34 -7.76 -0.03
N ARG A 232 -22.31 -7.04 -0.59
CA ARG A 232 -23.67 -7.56 -0.80
C ARG A 232 -23.67 -8.80 -1.67
N HIS A 233 -22.95 -8.78 -2.77
CA HIS A 233 -22.79 -9.94 -3.66
C HIS A 233 -22.08 -11.11 -2.96
N LEU A 234 -21.05 -10.81 -2.16
CA LEU A 234 -20.39 -11.84 -1.35
C LEU A 234 -21.34 -12.53 -0.36
N ARG A 235 -22.24 -11.77 0.29
CA ARG A 235 -23.25 -12.32 1.20
C ARG A 235 -24.29 -13.18 0.47
N GLU A 236 -24.63 -12.85 -0.77
CA GLU A 236 -25.51 -13.67 -1.61
C GLU A 236 -24.85 -14.99 -2.00
N LEU A 237 -23.55 -14.98 -2.34
CA LEU A 237 -22.79 -16.18 -2.71
C LEU A 237 -22.44 -17.06 -1.50
N TYR A 238 -22.19 -16.44 -0.36
CA TYR A 238 -21.66 -17.08 0.85
C TYR A 238 -22.44 -16.66 2.11
N PRO A 239 -23.75 -16.98 2.20
CA PRO A 239 -24.61 -16.47 3.27
C PRO A 239 -24.24 -16.97 4.67
N ASP A 240 -23.60 -18.13 4.75
CA ASP A 240 -23.23 -18.77 6.01
C ASP A 240 -21.78 -18.50 6.44
N ASP A 241 -21.02 -17.69 5.69
CA ASP A 241 -19.63 -17.37 6.04
C ASP A 241 -19.57 -16.25 7.09
N PRO A 242 -19.10 -16.54 8.32
CA PRO A 242 -19.08 -15.55 9.40
C PRO A 242 -18.09 -14.40 9.15
N GLN A 243 -17.07 -14.58 8.32
CA GLN A 243 -16.12 -13.53 7.98
C GLN A 243 -16.77 -12.53 7.02
N ILE A 244 -17.50 -13.00 6.03
CA ILE A 244 -18.25 -12.16 5.09
C ILE A 244 -19.42 -11.48 5.80
N ALA A 245 -20.11 -12.19 6.69
CA ALA A 245 -21.18 -11.59 7.50
C ALA A 245 -20.69 -10.43 8.38
N ALA A 246 -19.42 -10.48 8.84
CA ALA A 246 -18.80 -9.46 9.67
C ALA A 246 -18.32 -8.22 8.87
N LEU A 247 -18.18 -8.33 7.54
CA LEU A 247 -17.79 -7.18 6.71
C LEU A 247 -18.97 -6.21 6.59
N ASP A 248 -18.66 -4.91 6.62
CA ASP A 248 -19.63 -3.86 6.29
C ASP A 248 -19.87 -3.78 4.78
N GLU A 249 -21.01 -3.21 4.37
CA GLU A 249 -21.31 -3.05 2.93
C GLU A 249 -20.31 -2.15 2.21
N ASP A 250 -19.75 -1.17 2.93
CA ASP A 250 -18.76 -0.23 2.43
C ASP A 250 -17.31 -0.75 2.56
N ALA A 251 -17.12 -1.99 3.00
CA ALA A 251 -15.79 -2.57 3.17
C ALA A 251 -15.10 -2.78 1.83
N PHE A 252 -13.95 -2.15 1.67
CA PHE A 252 -13.08 -2.31 0.51
C PHE A 252 -11.70 -2.78 0.94
N LEU A 253 -11.30 -3.92 0.42
CA LEU A 253 -9.99 -4.54 0.61
C LEU A 253 -9.23 -4.51 -0.72
N LEU A 254 -8.01 -4.03 -0.69
CA LEU A 254 -7.11 -4.02 -1.83
C LEU A 254 -5.81 -4.71 -1.44
N LEU A 255 -5.34 -5.68 -2.22
CA LEU A 255 -4.28 -6.58 -1.79
C LEU A 255 -3.50 -7.19 -2.95
N SER A 256 -2.26 -7.56 -2.68
CA SER A 256 -1.37 -8.18 -3.67
C SER A 256 -1.81 -9.59 -4.09
N GLU A 257 -2.49 -10.31 -3.20
CA GLU A 257 -2.90 -11.71 -3.41
C GLU A 257 -4.18 -12.01 -2.61
N PRO A 258 -5.22 -12.66 -3.20
CA PRO A 258 -6.50 -12.94 -2.55
C PRO A 258 -6.39 -13.66 -1.21
N LEU A 259 -7.26 -13.31 -0.24
CA LEU A 259 -7.30 -13.96 1.07
C LEU A 259 -7.99 -15.34 1.05
N SER A 260 -8.63 -15.68 -0.04
CA SER A 260 -9.36 -16.94 -0.22
C SER A 260 -9.46 -17.31 -1.69
N GLU A 261 -9.77 -18.59 -1.96
CA GLU A 261 -10.08 -19.12 -3.30
C GLU A 261 -11.60 -19.13 -3.59
N MET A 262 -12.37 -18.29 -2.91
CA MET A 262 -13.82 -18.22 -3.09
C MET A 262 -14.15 -17.62 -4.45
N PRO A 263 -14.80 -18.38 -5.37
CA PRO A 263 -15.14 -17.89 -6.68
C PRO A 263 -16.01 -16.62 -6.62
N GLY A 264 -15.67 -15.60 -7.43
CA GLY A 264 -16.40 -14.34 -7.47
C GLY A 264 -16.15 -13.39 -6.30
N ALA A 265 -15.27 -13.76 -5.35
CA ALA A 265 -14.97 -12.90 -4.20
C ALA A 265 -13.92 -11.81 -4.52
N TRP A 266 -13.10 -12.04 -5.52
CA TRP A 266 -11.96 -11.17 -5.85
C TRP A 266 -11.96 -10.83 -7.32
N GLU A 267 -11.66 -9.58 -7.62
CA GLU A 267 -11.43 -9.07 -8.97
C GLU A 267 -10.00 -8.57 -9.09
N GLU A 268 -9.34 -8.94 -10.19
CA GLU A 268 -8.01 -8.43 -10.48
C GLU A 268 -8.11 -7.02 -11.05
N VAL A 269 -7.34 -6.10 -10.50
CA VAL A 269 -7.21 -4.73 -11.01
C VAL A 269 -6.49 -4.79 -12.36
N PRO A 270 -7.03 -4.22 -13.44
CA PRO A 270 -6.36 -4.20 -14.75
C PRO A 270 -5.00 -3.49 -14.69
N GLU A 271 -4.13 -3.84 -15.63
CA GLU A 271 -2.87 -3.11 -15.86
C GLU A 271 -3.14 -1.63 -16.15
N ALA A 272 -2.21 -0.76 -15.81
CA ALA A 272 -2.31 0.69 -16.03
C ALA A 272 -3.60 1.31 -15.43
N THR A 273 -3.92 0.94 -14.19
CA THR A 273 -5.13 1.39 -13.50
C THR A 273 -4.78 2.08 -12.18
N ALA A 274 -5.41 3.23 -11.94
CA ALA A 274 -5.46 3.88 -10.64
C ALA A 274 -6.83 3.66 -9.98
N ILE A 275 -6.84 3.52 -8.65
CA ILE A 275 -8.05 3.38 -7.82
C ILE A 275 -8.04 4.43 -6.73
N ILE A 276 -9.18 5.07 -6.51
CA ILE A 276 -9.46 5.83 -5.29
C ILE A 276 -10.63 5.17 -4.60
N ALA A 277 -10.45 4.83 -3.32
CA ALA A 277 -11.50 4.25 -2.49
C ALA A 277 -11.59 4.94 -1.12
N GLY A 278 -12.81 5.20 -0.65
CA GLY A 278 -13.08 5.78 0.68
C GLY A 278 -14.56 6.03 0.89
N ARG A 279 -15.02 5.90 2.15
CA ARG A 279 -16.41 6.17 2.58
C ARG A 279 -17.49 5.46 1.73
N GLY A 280 -17.20 4.25 1.27
CA GLY A 280 -18.12 3.45 0.43
C GLY A 280 -18.04 3.73 -1.07
N ASP A 281 -17.33 4.78 -1.48
CA ASP A 281 -17.12 5.11 -2.89
C ASP A 281 -15.82 4.46 -3.39
N VAL A 282 -15.88 3.86 -4.59
CA VAL A 282 -14.71 3.31 -5.30
C VAL A 282 -14.75 3.77 -6.74
N ALA A 283 -13.66 4.35 -7.20
CA ALA A 283 -13.53 4.82 -8.57
C ALA A 283 -12.23 4.30 -9.20
N HIS A 284 -12.32 3.87 -10.45
CA HIS A 284 -11.22 3.38 -11.25
C HIS A 284 -10.92 4.37 -12.38
N TYR A 285 -9.65 4.61 -12.63
CA TYR A 285 -9.18 5.54 -13.65
C TYR A 285 -8.08 4.87 -14.50
N PRO A 286 -8.02 5.13 -15.80
CA PRO A 286 -6.82 4.83 -16.58
C PRO A 286 -5.61 5.55 -15.97
N PHE A 287 -4.47 4.86 -15.95
CA PHE A 287 -3.24 5.45 -15.42
C PHE A 287 -2.19 5.55 -16.54
N GLU A 288 -1.73 6.76 -16.80
CA GLU A 288 -0.69 7.05 -17.78
C GLU A 288 0.42 7.90 -17.14
N PRO A 289 1.70 7.53 -17.32
CA PRO A 289 2.82 8.35 -16.85
C PRO A 289 2.80 9.76 -17.46
N ILE A 290 3.14 10.76 -16.65
CA ILE A 290 3.30 12.15 -17.09
C ILE A 290 4.81 12.46 -17.15
N PRO A 291 5.41 12.61 -18.31
CA PRO A 291 6.84 12.91 -18.43
C PRO A 291 7.18 14.30 -17.85
N PRO A 292 8.42 14.50 -17.36
CA PRO A 292 8.87 15.81 -16.90
C PRO A 292 8.77 16.87 -18.00
N GLY A 293 8.17 18.01 -17.68
CA GLY A 293 8.00 19.14 -18.61
C GLY A 293 6.74 19.08 -19.47
N ALA A 294 5.85 18.12 -19.20
CA ALA A 294 4.52 18.07 -19.81
C ALA A 294 3.49 18.90 -19.02
#